data_cf96b427cf938e87e1a24001af9e1cff
#
_entry.id   cf96b427cf938e87e1a24001af9e1cff
#
_cell.length_a   1.000
_cell.length_b   1.000
_cell.length_c   1.000
_cell.angle_alpha   90.00
_cell.angle_beta   90.00
_cell.angle_gamma   90.00
#
_symmetry.space_group_name_H-M   'P 1'
#
loop_
_entity.id
_entity.type
_entity.pdbx_description
1 polymer ?
#
loop_
_entity_poly.entity_id
_entity_poly.type
_entity_poly.pdbx_seq_one_letter_code
_entity_poly.pdbx_strand_id
1 'polypeptide(L)'
;MILNKTTNERFDVKITKADTFFKRLIGLMGRKDIDFAMLFTNIKNHSIHTHFMRFDIDVYFLDKNNKVIEKTTLKPWKFYRPSKKAEYILETKKDKLKIKIGDCLEFI
;
A
#
# COMPACT_ATOMS: atom_id res chain seq x y z
N MET A 1 -7.73 -0.63 -11.38
CA MET A 1 -7.38 0.78 -11.62
C MET A 1 -7.56 1.59 -10.35
N ILE A 2 -6.72 2.57 -10.15
CA ILE A 2 -6.84 3.50 -9.03
C ILE A 2 -7.15 4.88 -9.60
N LEU A 3 -8.19 5.53 -9.08
CA LEU A 3 -8.51 6.91 -9.38
C LEU A 3 -8.16 7.75 -8.16
N ASN A 4 -7.30 8.76 -8.35
CA ASN A 4 -7.07 9.77 -7.33
C ASN A 4 -8.15 10.84 -7.50
N LYS A 5 -9.16 10.83 -6.65
CA LYS A 5 -10.31 11.74 -6.76
C LYS A 5 -9.94 13.19 -6.48
N THR A 6 -8.90 13.43 -5.71
CA THR A 6 -8.44 14.77 -5.37
C THR A 6 -7.79 15.46 -6.58
N THR A 7 -6.98 14.74 -7.34
CA THR A 7 -6.27 15.28 -8.51
C THR A 7 -6.92 14.91 -9.83
N ASN A 8 -7.87 13.98 -9.82
CA ASN A 8 -8.52 13.41 -11.00
C ASN A 8 -7.57 12.61 -11.89
N GLU A 9 -6.43 12.16 -11.35
CA GLU A 9 -5.50 11.31 -12.06
C GLU A 9 -5.93 9.84 -11.97
N ARG A 10 -5.70 9.10 -13.06
CA ARG A 10 -5.98 7.67 -13.13
C ARG A 10 -4.67 6.90 -13.25
N PHE A 11 -4.59 5.80 -12.50
CA PHE A 11 -3.43 4.91 -12.56
C PHE A 11 -3.92 3.54 -13.03
N ASP A 12 -3.45 3.13 -14.21
CA ASP A 12 -3.80 1.83 -14.78
C ASP A 12 -2.92 0.76 -14.16
N VAL A 13 -3.28 0.33 -12.98
CA VAL A 13 -2.56 -0.67 -12.21
C VAL A 13 -3.54 -1.71 -11.68
N LYS A 14 -3.16 -2.98 -11.79
CA LYS A 14 -3.93 -4.08 -11.22
C LYS A 14 -3.88 -4.02 -9.70
N ILE A 15 -5.03 -4.22 -9.06
CA ILE A 15 -5.13 -4.24 -7.61
C ILE A 15 -5.34 -5.68 -7.15
N THR A 16 -4.45 -6.14 -6.28
CA THR A 16 -4.56 -7.45 -5.64
C THR A 16 -4.94 -7.23 -4.18
N LYS A 17 -6.09 -7.77 -3.77
CA LYS A 17 -6.53 -7.65 -2.39
C LYS A 17 -5.91 -8.76 -1.54
N ALA A 18 -5.53 -8.40 -0.32
CA ALA A 18 -5.02 -9.33 0.67
C ALA A 18 -5.81 -9.11 1.97
N ASP A 19 -6.80 -9.95 2.20
CA ASP A 19 -7.71 -9.83 3.33
C ASP A 19 -7.41 -10.80 4.47
N THR A 20 -6.45 -11.70 4.29
CA THR A 20 -6.06 -12.67 5.32
C THR A 20 -4.62 -12.43 5.76
N PHE A 21 -4.30 -12.86 6.98
CA PHE A 21 -2.94 -12.79 7.49
C PHE A 21 -1.94 -13.52 6.57
N PHE A 22 -2.32 -14.71 6.10
CA PHE A 22 -1.45 -15.51 5.25
C PHE A 22 -1.13 -14.80 3.93
N LYS A 23 -2.15 -14.25 3.28
CA LYS A 23 -1.96 -13.51 2.03
C LYS A 23 -1.06 -12.29 2.22
N ARG A 24 -1.22 -11.58 3.34
CA ARG A 24 -0.36 -10.44 3.67
C ARG A 24 1.09 -10.86 3.89
N LEU A 25 1.27 -11.98 4.58
CA LEU A 25 2.61 -12.47 4.92
C LEU A 25 3.43 -12.80 3.68
N ILE A 26 2.83 -13.46 2.70
CA ILE A 26 3.54 -13.92 1.51
C ILE A 26 3.43 -12.98 0.31
N GLY A 27 2.64 -11.91 0.42
CA GLY A 27 2.24 -11.08 -0.74
C GLY A 27 3.40 -10.60 -1.58
N LEU A 28 4.40 -9.95 -0.98
CA LEU A 28 5.53 -9.36 -1.71
C LEU A 28 6.86 -10.05 -1.42
N MET A 29 6.88 -11.04 -0.54
CA MET A 29 8.12 -11.69 -0.13
C MET A 29 8.75 -12.46 -1.28
N GLY A 30 10.07 -12.30 -1.45
CA GLY A 30 10.83 -13.04 -2.44
C GLY A 30 10.65 -12.61 -3.88
N ARG A 31 9.73 -11.69 -4.17
CA ARG A 31 9.55 -11.18 -5.53
C ARG A 31 10.66 -10.19 -5.87
N LYS A 32 11.13 -10.23 -7.12
CA LYS A 32 12.15 -9.28 -7.61
C LYS A 32 11.52 -7.95 -8.00
N ASP A 33 10.26 -7.97 -8.39
CA ASP A 33 9.52 -6.80 -8.87
C ASP A 33 8.04 -7.11 -8.85
N ILE A 34 7.21 -6.04 -8.86
CA ILE A 34 5.75 -6.16 -9.00
C ILE A 34 5.24 -5.12 -9.97
N ASP A 35 4.21 -5.49 -10.73
CA ASP A 35 3.50 -4.59 -11.64
C ASP A 35 2.07 -4.29 -11.18
N PHE A 36 1.76 -4.64 -9.94
CA PHE A 36 0.43 -4.47 -9.35
C PHE A 36 0.54 -3.73 -8.02
N ALA A 37 -0.61 -3.23 -7.55
CA ALA A 37 -0.75 -2.67 -6.21
C ALA A 37 -1.38 -3.71 -5.29
N MET A 38 -0.87 -3.80 -4.06
CA MET A 38 -1.42 -4.70 -3.05
C MET A 38 -2.25 -3.89 -2.06
N LEU A 39 -3.54 -4.22 -1.97
CA LEU A 39 -4.46 -3.56 -1.03
C LEU A 39 -4.76 -4.52 0.11
N PHE A 40 -4.36 -4.13 1.31
CA PHE A 40 -4.59 -4.90 2.52
C PHE A 40 -5.85 -4.41 3.21
N THR A 41 -6.77 -5.33 3.47
CA THR A 41 -8.01 -5.09 4.20
C THR A 41 -8.02 -5.94 5.47
N ASN A 42 -8.96 -5.69 6.38
CA ASN A 42 -9.09 -6.42 7.65
C ASN A 42 -7.81 -6.42 8.48
N ILE A 43 -7.11 -5.28 8.48
CA ILE A 43 -5.85 -5.16 9.21
C ILE A 43 -6.13 -4.97 10.71
N LYS A 44 -5.59 -5.88 11.52
CA LYS A 44 -5.64 -5.76 12.98
C LYS A 44 -4.38 -5.12 13.53
N ASN A 45 -3.25 -5.42 12.92
CA ASN A 45 -1.96 -4.83 13.24
C ASN A 45 -1.51 -4.00 12.06
N HIS A 46 -1.22 -2.74 12.29
CA HIS A 46 -0.88 -1.77 11.26
C HIS A 46 0.62 -1.72 10.94
N SER A 47 1.41 -2.51 11.64
CA SER A 47 2.86 -2.55 11.41
C SER A 47 3.16 -3.25 10.09
N ILE A 48 4.16 -2.73 9.39
CA ILE A 48 4.63 -3.24 8.11
C ILE A 48 6.08 -3.68 8.27
N HIS A 49 6.42 -4.82 7.71
CA HIS A 49 7.82 -5.22 7.59
C HIS A 49 8.12 -5.61 6.14
N THR A 50 9.35 -5.38 5.74
CA THR A 50 9.81 -5.66 4.38
C THR A 50 10.89 -6.74 4.37
N HIS A 51 10.87 -7.63 5.36
CA HIS A 51 11.79 -8.76 5.42
C HIS A 51 11.60 -9.65 4.19
N PHE A 52 12.69 -10.12 3.62
CA PHE A 52 12.71 -10.95 2.41
C PHE A 52 12.20 -10.27 1.14
N MET A 53 11.94 -8.96 1.18
CA MET A 53 11.65 -8.20 -0.03
C MET A 53 12.94 -7.86 -0.76
N ARG A 54 12.84 -7.62 -2.07
CA ARG A 54 14.01 -7.40 -2.94
C ARG A 54 13.96 -6.06 -3.68
N PHE A 55 13.01 -5.19 -3.32
CA PHE A 55 12.86 -3.87 -3.94
C PHE A 55 12.21 -2.92 -2.93
N ASP A 56 12.36 -1.62 -3.18
CA ASP A 56 11.73 -0.60 -2.34
C ASP A 56 10.25 -0.48 -2.64
N ILE A 57 9.44 -0.20 -1.63
CA ILE A 57 8.00 -0.01 -1.77
C ILE A 57 7.56 1.32 -1.20
N ASP A 58 6.49 1.86 -1.78
CA ASP A 58 5.72 2.93 -1.18
C ASP A 58 4.51 2.33 -0.45
N VAL A 59 4.26 2.79 0.75
CA VAL A 59 3.17 2.32 1.60
C VAL A 59 2.26 3.49 1.91
N TYR A 60 0.99 3.34 1.59
CA TYR A 60 -0.04 4.34 1.84
C TYR A 60 -1.02 3.78 2.88
N PHE A 61 -1.22 4.54 3.95
CA PHE A 61 -2.18 4.18 4.99
C PHE A 61 -3.45 4.99 4.78
N LEU A 62 -4.58 4.29 4.65
CA LEU A 62 -5.85 4.89 4.29
C LEU A 62 -6.85 4.78 5.43
N ASP A 63 -7.68 5.81 5.58
CA ASP A 63 -8.82 5.75 6.50
C ASP A 63 -10.01 5.02 5.86
N LYS A 64 -11.13 4.96 6.57
CA LYS A 64 -12.34 4.26 6.10
C LYS A 64 -12.94 4.87 4.83
N ASN A 65 -12.58 6.11 4.50
CA ASN A 65 -13.05 6.81 3.31
C ASN A 65 -12.02 6.78 2.17
N ASN A 66 -11.00 5.94 2.30
CA ASN A 66 -9.91 5.81 1.33
C ASN A 66 -9.08 7.10 1.18
N LYS A 67 -9.05 7.91 2.23
CA LYS A 67 -8.19 9.08 2.28
C LYS A 67 -6.81 8.67 2.81
N VAL A 68 -5.75 9.10 2.15
CA VAL A 68 -4.38 8.84 2.56
C VAL A 68 -4.06 9.66 3.79
N ILE A 69 -3.85 9.01 4.93
CA ILE A 69 -3.57 9.67 6.21
C ILE A 69 -2.10 9.59 6.60
N GLU A 70 -1.37 8.66 5.99
CA GLU A 70 0.07 8.53 6.23
C GLU A 70 0.71 7.82 5.02
N LYS A 71 1.97 8.13 4.74
CA LYS A 71 2.72 7.55 3.63
C LYS A 71 4.17 7.37 4.05
N THR A 72 4.79 6.28 3.62
CA THR A 72 6.22 6.05 3.81
C THR A 72 6.80 5.24 2.66
N THR A 73 8.09 5.34 2.46
CA THR A 73 8.85 4.51 1.52
C THR A 73 9.81 3.63 2.32
N LEU A 74 9.77 2.33 2.08
CA LEU A 74 10.58 1.36 2.82
C LEU A 74 11.52 0.61 1.89
N LYS A 75 12.78 0.51 2.29
CA LYS A 75 13.76 -0.40 1.69
C LYS A 75 13.53 -1.82 2.21
N PRO A 76 14.08 -2.86 1.54
CA PRO A 76 14.04 -4.22 2.08
C PRO A 76 14.61 -4.30 3.51
N TRP A 77 14.10 -5.28 4.27
CA TRP A 77 14.55 -5.57 5.64
C TRP A 77 14.31 -4.45 6.64
N LYS A 78 13.19 -3.72 6.47
CA LYS A 78 12.79 -2.65 7.39
C LYS A 78 11.49 -3.01 8.09
N PHE A 79 11.26 -2.30 9.19
CA PHE A 79 10.03 -2.36 9.96
C PHE A 79 9.48 -0.95 10.08
N TYR A 80 8.17 -0.80 9.95
CA TYR A 80 7.52 0.49 10.08
C TYR A 80 6.22 0.35 10.87
N ARG A 81 6.03 1.21 11.84
CA ARG A 81 4.78 1.31 12.58
C ARG A 81 4.20 2.70 12.35
N PRO A 82 3.00 2.81 11.73
CA PRO A 82 2.40 4.11 11.49
C PRO A 82 1.99 4.77 12.81
N SER A 83 1.97 6.11 12.80
CA SER A 83 1.55 6.90 13.96
C SER A 83 0.04 6.99 14.07
N LYS A 84 -0.71 6.69 13.01
CA LYS A 84 -2.16 6.79 12.96
C LYS A 84 -2.77 5.42 12.66
N LYS A 85 -3.97 5.20 13.20
CA LYS A 85 -4.72 3.97 12.93
C LYS A 85 -5.29 4.05 11.50
N ALA A 86 -5.01 3.03 10.69
CA ALA A 86 -5.51 2.93 9.33
C ALA A 86 -6.56 1.84 9.20
N GLU A 87 -7.44 1.96 8.22
CA GLU A 87 -8.40 0.92 7.84
C GLU A 87 -7.85 0.03 6.73
N TYR A 88 -7.09 0.63 5.80
CA TYR A 88 -6.52 -0.08 4.67
C TYR A 88 -5.07 0.32 4.48
N ILE A 89 -4.29 -0.58 3.90
CA ILE A 89 -2.90 -0.32 3.53
C ILE A 89 -2.73 -0.65 2.06
N LEU A 90 -2.19 0.31 1.30
CA LEU A 90 -1.87 0.13 -0.11
C LEU A 90 -0.36 0.11 -0.28
N GLU A 91 0.17 -0.96 -0.89
CA GLU A 91 1.60 -1.09 -1.15
C GLU A 91 1.84 -1.18 -2.65
N THR A 92 2.81 -0.40 -3.13
CA THR A 92 3.22 -0.40 -4.53
C THR A 92 4.73 -0.37 -4.60
N LYS A 93 5.27 -0.66 -5.79
CA LYS A 93 6.67 -0.39 -6.06
C LYS A 93 6.93 1.10 -5.90
N LYS A 94 8.11 1.47 -5.41
CA LYS A 94 8.51 2.86 -5.23
C LYS A 94 8.29 3.66 -6.52
N ASP A 95 7.73 4.85 -6.36
CA ASP A 95 7.46 5.83 -7.44
C ASP A 95 6.48 5.35 -8.52
N LYS A 96 5.73 4.28 -8.25
CA LYS A 96 4.70 3.79 -9.17
C LYS A 96 3.52 4.74 -9.29
N LEU A 97 3.11 5.34 -8.16
CA LEU A 97 1.94 6.21 -8.08
C LEU A 97 2.34 7.59 -7.58
N LYS A 98 1.65 8.62 -8.08
CA LYS A 98 1.82 9.99 -7.59
C LYS A 98 0.65 10.32 -6.66
N ILE A 99 0.75 9.91 -5.43
CA ILE A 99 -0.30 10.06 -4.43
C ILE A 99 0.32 10.73 -3.20
N LYS A 100 -0.39 11.72 -2.64
CA LYS A 100 0.05 12.49 -1.49
C LYS A 100 -0.87 12.27 -0.30
N ILE A 101 -0.36 12.55 0.90
CA ILE A 101 -1.19 12.58 2.11
C ILE A 101 -2.33 13.57 1.89
N GLY A 102 -3.55 13.17 2.22
CA GLY A 102 -4.76 13.95 2.02
C GLY A 102 -5.54 13.61 0.75
N ASP A 103 -4.92 12.89 -0.19
CA ASP A 103 -5.61 12.46 -1.40
C ASP A 103 -6.66 11.38 -1.09
N CYS A 104 -7.79 11.46 -1.77
CA CYS A 104 -8.85 10.45 -1.68
C CYS A 104 -8.80 9.55 -2.89
N LEU A 105 -8.82 8.24 -2.66
CA LEU A 105 -8.68 7.25 -3.73
C LEU A 105 -9.96 6.50 -3.97
N GLU A 106 -10.12 6.00 -5.20
CA GLU A 106 -11.19 5.07 -5.56
C GLU A 106 -10.55 3.89 -6.28
N PHE A 107 -10.89 2.68 -5.85
CA PHE A 107 -10.39 1.44 -6.45
C PHE A 107 -11.47 0.87 -7.37
N ILE A 108 -11.12 0.74 -8.63
CA ILE A 108 -12.04 0.30 -9.68
C ILE A 108 -11.59 -1.05 -10.25
#